data_78b168106d2fe480c2c7d56ca08003f4
#
_entry.id   78b168106d2fe480c2c7d56ca08003f4
#
_cell.length_a   1.000
_cell.length_b   1.000
_cell.length_c   1.000
_cell.angle_alpha   90.00
_cell.angle_beta   90.00
_cell.angle_gamma   90.00
#
_symmetry.space_group_name_H-M   'P 1'
#
loop_
_entity.id
_entity.type
_entity.pdbx_description
1 polymer ?
#
loop_
_entity_poly.entity_id
_entity_poly.type
_entity_poly.pdbx_seq_one_letter_code
_entity_poly.pdbx_strand_id
1 'polypeptide(L)'
;MAWIVKVGVKAYLTQSEMENNATEFYGYFNSKGFTIESVAGMLGNLQQESNINPGMKQSASASSGWGLIQWTPSSNLTDYATAHGSDWATGEIQTQLMWDEIINGYGSQWKPRPSLGYGYSGAEFSKLTDVSEACKAYLYERERAGTAALSNRLTYASNWYEYLTGVTPPTPPTPPTPTKRKGMPIWMMCRPLF
;
A
#
# COMPACT_ATOMS: atom_id res chain seq x y z
N MET A 1 0.85 -20.97 -8.74
CA MET A 1 2.29 -20.62 -8.80
C MET A 1 2.76 -20.46 -7.35
N ALA A 2 4.04 -20.32 -7.08
CA ALA A 2 4.55 -20.13 -5.73
C ALA A 2 5.14 -18.73 -5.59
N TRP A 3 5.15 -18.20 -4.38
CA TRP A 3 5.76 -16.90 -4.09
C TRP A 3 7.27 -16.92 -4.39
N ILE A 4 7.74 -15.85 -5.01
CA ILE A 4 9.18 -15.60 -5.19
C ILE A 4 9.65 -14.74 -4.03
N VAL A 5 10.70 -15.21 -3.33
CA VAL A 5 11.19 -14.60 -2.10
C VAL A 5 12.70 -14.36 -2.20
N LYS A 6 13.11 -13.12 -1.96
CA LYS A 6 14.53 -12.74 -1.80
C LYS A 6 14.73 -12.14 -0.41
N VAL A 7 15.29 -12.92 0.50
CA VAL A 7 15.49 -12.46 1.88
C VAL A 7 16.72 -11.55 1.97
N GLY A 8 16.51 -10.30 2.42
CA GLY A 8 17.61 -9.36 2.62
C GLY A 8 17.22 -7.90 2.67
N VAL A 9 18.22 -7.09 3.00
CA VAL A 9 18.09 -5.62 2.94
C VAL A 9 18.13 -5.17 1.49
N LYS A 10 17.11 -4.40 1.08
CA LYS A 10 16.97 -3.92 -0.31
C LYS A 10 17.00 -5.04 -1.37
N ALA A 11 16.46 -6.20 -1.02
CA ALA A 11 16.39 -7.37 -1.91
C ALA A 11 15.23 -7.20 -2.92
N TYR A 12 15.42 -6.34 -3.91
CA TYR A 12 14.39 -6.01 -4.90
C TYR A 12 14.10 -7.16 -5.87
N LEU A 13 12.84 -7.31 -6.22
CA LEU A 13 12.37 -8.20 -7.29
C LEU A 13 12.45 -7.51 -8.65
N THR A 14 12.62 -8.30 -9.70
CA THR A 14 12.39 -7.86 -11.08
C THR A 14 10.89 -7.66 -11.35
N GLN A 15 10.55 -7.00 -12.46
CA GLN A 15 9.15 -6.81 -12.83
C GLN A 15 8.39 -8.14 -12.95
N SER A 16 8.95 -9.15 -13.61
CA SER A 16 8.30 -10.46 -13.76
C SER A 16 8.15 -11.22 -12.44
N GLU A 17 9.09 -11.05 -11.51
CA GLU A 17 8.99 -11.64 -10.18
C GLU A 17 7.89 -10.94 -9.35
N MET A 18 7.74 -9.61 -9.48
CA MET A 18 6.64 -8.86 -8.87
C MET A 18 5.29 -9.29 -9.46
N GLU A 19 5.20 -9.49 -10.77
CA GLU A 19 4.00 -9.96 -11.45
C GLU A 19 3.54 -11.34 -10.96
N ASN A 20 4.51 -12.26 -10.77
CA ASN A 20 4.22 -13.55 -10.14
C ASN A 20 3.61 -13.37 -8.74
N ASN A 21 4.27 -12.58 -7.90
CA ASN A 21 3.80 -12.34 -6.52
C ASN A 21 2.47 -11.59 -6.46
N ALA A 22 2.24 -10.64 -7.37
CA ALA A 22 0.98 -9.93 -7.48
C ALA A 22 -0.18 -10.87 -7.86
N THR A 23 0.10 -11.87 -8.72
CA THR A 23 -0.88 -12.90 -9.10
C THR A 23 -1.24 -13.79 -7.91
N GLU A 24 -0.25 -14.24 -7.12
CA GLU A 24 -0.49 -15.01 -5.89
C GLU A 24 -1.29 -14.19 -4.87
N PHE A 25 -0.90 -12.94 -4.68
CA PHE A 25 -1.58 -11.99 -3.79
C PHE A 25 -3.05 -11.79 -4.19
N TYR A 26 -3.28 -11.53 -5.48
CA TYR A 26 -4.64 -11.37 -6.02
C TYR A 26 -5.46 -12.65 -5.83
N GLY A 27 -4.90 -13.81 -6.15
CA GLY A 27 -5.58 -15.09 -5.98
C GLY A 27 -6.07 -15.30 -4.55
N TYR A 28 -5.24 -14.99 -3.55
CA TYR A 28 -5.62 -15.09 -2.15
C TYR A 28 -6.78 -14.15 -1.80
N PHE A 29 -6.65 -12.84 -2.04
CA PHE A 29 -7.65 -11.85 -1.65
C PHE A 29 -8.95 -11.96 -2.46
N ASN A 30 -8.88 -12.30 -3.75
CA ASN A 30 -10.05 -12.57 -4.58
C ASN A 30 -10.84 -13.76 -4.03
N SER A 31 -10.17 -14.83 -3.56
CA SER A 31 -10.84 -15.97 -2.92
C SER A 31 -11.54 -15.59 -1.60
N LYS A 32 -11.12 -14.49 -0.97
CA LYS A 32 -11.75 -13.89 0.22
C LYS A 32 -12.82 -12.85 -0.12
N GLY A 33 -13.10 -12.65 -1.40
CA GLY A 33 -14.17 -11.78 -1.90
C GLY A 33 -13.78 -10.30 -1.99
N PHE A 34 -12.49 -9.98 -2.03
CA PHE A 34 -12.02 -8.63 -2.34
C PHE A 34 -12.23 -8.33 -3.82
N THR A 35 -12.56 -7.09 -4.15
CA THR A 35 -12.60 -6.60 -5.52
C THR A 35 -11.19 -6.49 -6.10
N ILE A 36 -11.08 -6.54 -7.42
CA ILE A 36 -9.79 -6.36 -8.09
C ILE A 36 -9.22 -4.95 -7.84
N GLU A 37 -10.07 -3.95 -7.72
CA GLU A 37 -9.71 -2.57 -7.43
C GLU A 37 -9.12 -2.43 -6.02
N SER A 38 -9.72 -3.06 -5.01
CA SER A 38 -9.17 -3.04 -3.66
C SER A 38 -7.82 -3.76 -3.59
N VAL A 39 -7.66 -4.88 -4.30
CA VAL A 39 -6.38 -5.60 -4.37
C VAL A 39 -5.32 -4.78 -5.12
N ALA A 40 -5.66 -4.16 -6.24
CA ALA A 40 -4.75 -3.30 -6.98
C ALA A 40 -4.29 -2.09 -6.14
N GLY A 41 -5.21 -1.49 -5.37
CA GLY A 41 -4.90 -0.43 -4.41
C GLY A 41 -3.90 -0.88 -3.33
N MET A 42 -4.06 -2.10 -2.80
CA MET A 42 -3.10 -2.72 -1.88
C MET A 42 -1.74 -2.92 -2.55
N LEU A 43 -1.70 -3.51 -3.75
CA LEU A 43 -0.47 -3.78 -4.50
C LEU A 43 0.33 -2.51 -4.79
N GLY A 44 -0.33 -1.38 -5.07
CA GLY A 44 0.33 -0.10 -5.23
C GLY A 44 1.09 0.34 -3.97
N ASN A 45 0.54 0.06 -2.80
CA ASN A 45 1.20 0.29 -1.53
C ASN A 45 2.34 -0.70 -1.30
N LEU A 46 2.11 -1.99 -1.53
CA LEU A 46 3.13 -3.05 -1.37
C LEU A 46 4.36 -2.80 -2.24
N GLN A 47 4.17 -2.36 -3.48
CA GLN A 47 5.30 -2.04 -4.36
C GLN A 47 6.15 -0.89 -3.79
N GLN A 48 5.52 0.12 -3.21
CA GLN A 48 6.23 1.24 -2.56
C GLN A 48 6.99 0.79 -1.30
N GLU A 49 6.43 -0.13 -0.52
CA GLU A 49 7.03 -0.60 0.74
C GLU A 49 8.15 -1.62 0.55
N SER A 50 7.91 -2.62 -0.29
CA SER A 50 8.77 -3.81 -0.36
C SER A 50 9.08 -4.29 -1.77
N ASN A 51 8.61 -3.60 -2.82
CA ASN A 51 8.68 -4.14 -4.18
C ASN A 51 7.99 -5.52 -4.30
N ILE A 52 6.89 -5.70 -3.56
CA ILE A 52 6.09 -6.94 -3.44
C ILE A 52 6.94 -8.18 -3.07
N ASN A 53 8.03 -7.96 -2.35
CA ASN A 53 8.91 -9.03 -1.88
C ASN A 53 8.65 -9.35 -0.39
N PRO A 54 8.11 -10.54 -0.06
CA PRO A 54 7.88 -10.91 1.33
C PRO A 54 9.17 -11.06 2.15
N GLY A 55 10.32 -11.27 1.50
CA GLY A 55 11.64 -11.35 2.16
C GLY A 55 12.34 -10.00 2.39
N MET A 56 11.71 -8.87 2.01
CA MET A 56 12.31 -7.54 2.13
C MET A 56 12.53 -7.13 3.58
N LYS A 57 13.71 -6.56 3.85
CA LYS A 57 14.03 -5.89 5.11
C LYS A 57 14.46 -4.45 4.86
N GLN A 58 13.96 -3.52 5.63
CA GLN A 58 14.44 -2.14 5.62
C GLN A 58 15.89 -2.07 6.13
N SER A 59 16.17 -2.80 7.22
CA SER A 59 17.51 -3.00 7.77
C SER A 59 17.59 -4.37 8.47
N ALA A 60 18.79 -4.72 8.96
CA ALA A 60 18.98 -5.95 9.73
C ALA A 60 18.37 -5.88 11.16
N SER A 61 18.01 -4.69 11.63
CA SER A 61 17.45 -4.52 12.98
C SER A 61 16.01 -5.05 13.08
N ALA A 62 15.71 -5.75 14.16
CA ALA A 62 14.35 -6.20 14.48
C ALA A 62 13.37 -5.04 14.76
N SER A 63 13.86 -3.84 15.05
CA SER A 63 13.03 -2.64 15.18
C SER A 63 12.66 -1.99 13.84
N SER A 64 13.22 -2.48 12.73
CA SER A 64 12.94 -1.97 11.38
C SER A 64 11.77 -2.70 10.71
N GLY A 65 11.31 -2.18 9.58
CA GLY A 65 10.26 -2.78 8.78
C GLY A 65 10.72 -4.04 8.04
N TRP A 66 9.93 -5.11 8.10
CA TRP A 66 10.16 -6.36 7.37
C TRP A 66 8.89 -6.79 6.62
N GLY A 67 9.08 -7.47 5.51
CA GLY A 67 8.02 -8.10 4.72
C GLY A 67 7.27 -7.15 3.79
N LEU A 68 6.14 -7.61 3.26
CA LEU A 68 5.35 -6.96 2.21
C LEU A 68 4.96 -5.51 2.53
N ILE A 69 4.56 -5.22 3.74
CA ILE A 69 4.10 -3.90 4.19
C ILE A 69 5.02 -3.28 5.24
N GLN A 70 6.24 -3.81 5.37
CA GLN A 70 7.26 -3.31 6.28
C GLN A 70 6.75 -3.21 7.73
N TRP A 71 6.21 -4.33 8.27
CA TRP A 71 5.79 -4.38 9.68
C TRP A 71 6.87 -3.88 10.62
N THR A 72 6.54 -2.86 11.42
CA THR A 72 7.45 -2.20 12.35
C THR A 72 6.81 -2.14 13.75
N PRO A 73 7.44 -2.72 14.79
CA PRO A 73 8.65 -3.56 14.73
C PRO A 73 8.38 -4.88 13.96
N SER A 74 9.44 -5.52 13.48
CA SER A 74 9.31 -6.78 12.74
C SER A 74 8.68 -7.91 13.54
N SER A 75 8.66 -7.82 14.89
CA SER A 75 7.96 -8.77 15.77
C SER A 75 6.47 -8.88 15.47
N ASN A 76 5.83 -7.82 14.96
CA ASN A 76 4.43 -7.89 14.52
C ASN A 76 4.20 -8.97 13.46
N LEU A 77 5.20 -9.23 12.63
CA LEU A 77 5.17 -10.28 11.62
C LEU A 77 5.74 -11.60 12.15
N THR A 78 6.93 -11.57 12.79
CA THR A 78 7.62 -12.80 13.19
C THR A 78 6.89 -13.57 14.28
N ASP A 79 6.24 -12.88 15.22
CA ASP A 79 5.45 -13.52 16.27
C ASP A 79 4.19 -14.15 15.70
N TYR A 80 3.52 -13.47 14.76
CA TYR A 80 2.37 -14.05 14.05
C TYR A 80 2.77 -15.30 13.28
N ALA A 81 3.87 -15.23 12.50
CA ALA A 81 4.37 -16.37 11.73
C ALA A 81 4.72 -17.56 12.65
N THR A 82 5.42 -17.30 13.75
CA THR A 82 5.78 -18.33 14.75
C THR A 82 4.53 -18.98 15.34
N ALA A 83 3.52 -18.19 15.71
CA ALA A 83 2.26 -18.70 16.27
C ALA A 83 1.50 -19.61 15.28
N HIS A 84 1.74 -19.45 13.97
CA HIS A 84 1.13 -20.26 12.91
C HIS A 84 2.07 -21.33 12.36
N GLY A 85 3.23 -21.56 12.99
CA GLY A 85 4.19 -22.59 12.58
C GLY A 85 4.81 -22.33 11.19
N SER A 86 4.94 -21.06 10.79
CA SER A 86 5.42 -20.64 9.47
C SER A 86 6.69 -19.80 9.57
N ASP A 87 7.44 -19.73 8.45
CA ASP A 87 8.52 -18.76 8.28
C ASP A 87 7.92 -17.38 7.94
N TRP A 88 8.41 -16.34 8.61
CA TRP A 88 7.96 -14.96 8.41
C TRP A 88 8.11 -14.48 6.95
N ALA A 89 9.10 -14.98 6.21
CA ALA A 89 9.41 -14.54 4.86
C ALA A 89 8.49 -15.15 3.79
N THR A 90 7.55 -16.03 4.15
CA THR A 90 6.62 -16.60 3.17
C THR A 90 5.49 -15.63 2.83
N GLY A 91 5.12 -15.56 1.54
CA GLY A 91 4.04 -14.69 1.10
C GLY A 91 2.68 -15.12 1.66
N GLU A 92 2.46 -16.40 1.82
CA GLU A 92 1.23 -17.00 2.33
C GLU A 92 0.91 -16.50 3.75
N ILE A 93 1.87 -16.57 4.68
CA ILE A 93 1.63 -16.13 6.06
C ILE A 93 1.42 -14.61 6.13
N GLN A 94 2.11 -13.86 5.28
CA GLN A 94 1.98 -12.40 5.25
C GLN A 94 0.64 -11.96 4.67
N THR A 95 0.14 -12.61 3.62
CA THR A 95 -1.22 -12.34 3.11
C THR A 95 -2.30 -12.74 4.11
N GLN A 96 -2.10 -13.82 4.84
CA GLN A 96 -3.00 -14.22 5.93
C GLN A 96 -3.02 -13.16 7.03
N LEU A 97 -1.85 -12.70 7.50
CA LEU A 97 -1.75 -11.64 8.50
C LEU A 97 -2.44 -10.36 8.03
N MET A 98 -2.20 -9.93 6.78
CA MET A 98 -2.86 -8.74 6.22
C MET A 98 -4.39 -8.89 6.22
N TRP A 99 -4.90 -10.06 5.84
CA TRP A 99 -6.34 -10.33 5.88
C TRP A 99 -6.88 -10.26 7.31
N ASP A 100 -6.20 -10.87 8.29
CA ASP A 100 -6.58 -10.84 9.69
C ASP A 100 -6.56 -9.41 10.26
N GLU A 101 -5.58 -8.59 9.88
CA GLU A 101 -5.51 -7.18 10.26
C GLU A 101 -6.69 -6.37 9.71
N ILE A 102 -7.04 -6.58 8.42
CA ILE A 102 -8.10 -5.83 7.73
C ILE A 102 -9.49 -6.27 8.21
N ILE A 103 -9.75 -7.57 8.25
CA ILE A 103 -11.11 -8.12 8.44
C ILE A 103 -11.39 -8.47 9.91
N ASN A 104 -10.42 -9.08 10.60
CA ASN A 104 -10.60 -9.55 11.97
C ASN A 104 -10.09 -8.56 13.02
N GLY A 105 -9.47 -7.45 12.60
CA GLY A 105 -8.94 -6.42 13.49
C GLY A 105 -7.71 -6.87 14.28
N TYR A 106 -6.97 -7.85 13.77
CA TYR A 106 -5.78 -8.36 14.45
C TYR A 106 -4.78 -7.22 14.73
N GLY A 107 -4.26 -7.17 15.96
CA GLY A 107 -3.33 -6.13 16.39
C GLY A 107 -3.89 -4.70 16.32
N SER A 108 -5.18 -4.52 16.06
CA SER A 108 -5.81 -3.19 15.85
C SER A 108 -5.08 -2.35 14.80
N GLN A 109 -4.58 -3.00 13.73
CA GLN A 109 -3.79 -2.33 12.70
C GLN A 109 -4.66 -1.57 11.69
N TRP A 110 -5.83 -2.09 11.33
CA TRP A 110 -6.79 -1.36 10.51
C TRP A 110 -7.47 -0.28 11.34
N LYS A 111 -7.30 0.99 10.98
CA LYS A 111 -7.81 2.14 11.74
C LYS A 111 -8.53 3.12 10.83
N PRO A 112 -9.86 3.11 10.79
CA PRO A 112 -10.63 4.12 10.07
C PRO A 112 -10.20 5.55 10.40
N ARG A 113 -10.10 6.40 9.39
CA ARG A 113 -9.65 7.81 9.49
C ARG A 113 -10.68 8.77 8.90
N PRO A 114 -11.87 8.88 9.48
CA PRO A 114 -12.96 9.72 8.93
C PRO A 114 -12.57 11.20 8.82
N SER A 115 -11.68 11.69 9.68
CA SER A 115 -11.17 13.06 9.61
C SER A 115 -10.33 13.34 8.35
N LEU A 116 -9.84 12.29 7.68
CA LEU A 116 -9.12 12.37 6.40
C LEU A 116 -9.99 11.97 5.21
N GLY A 117 -11.28 11.70 5.43
CA GLY A 117 -12.20 11.20 4.41
C GLY A 117 -12.16 9.69 4.21
N TYR A 118 -11.44 8.94 5.07
CA TYR A 118 -11.29 7.48 5.00
C TYR A 118 -11.80 6.85 6.29
N GLY A 119 -12.97 6.26 6.24
CA GLY A 119 -13.64 5.68 7.42
C GLY A 119 -14.15 4.27 7.15
N TYR A 120 -13.49 3.53 6.27
CA TYR A 120 -13.93 2.21 5.86
C TYR A 120 -13.66 1.16 6.94
N SER A 121 -14.65 0.34 7.25
CA SER A 121 -14.38 -0.96 7.84
C SER A 121 -13.61 -1.83 6.85
N GLY A 122 -12.90 -2.86 7.32
CA GLY A 122 -12.22 -3.79 6.42
C GLY A 122 -13.17 -4.46 5.42
N ALA A 123 -14.41 -4.72 5.83
CA ALA A 123 -15.45 -5.28 4.96
C ALA A 123 -15.87 -4.30 3.85
N GLU A 124 -16.02 -3.01 4.16
CA GLU A 124 -16.32 -1.98 3.14
C GLU A 124 -15.13 -1.76 2.21
N PHE A 125 -13.91 -1.69 2.77
CA PHE A 125 -12.68 -1.60 1.98
C PHE A 125 -12.59 -2.73 0.95
N SER A 126 -12.90 -3.96 1.34
CA SER A 126 -12.82 -5.13 0.45
C SER A 126 -13.75 -5.04 -0.76
N LYS A 127 -14.70 -4.12 -0.76
CA LYS A 127 -15.72 -3.93 -1.81
C LYS A 127 -15.55 -2.64 -2.62
N LEU A 128 -14.50 -1.87 -2.37
CA LEU A 128 -14.23 -0.66 -3.15
C LEU A 128 -14.02 -1.01 -4.62
N THR A 129 -14.61 -0.17 -5.49
CA THR A 129 -14.59 -0.32 -6.95
C THR A 129 -13.85 0.82 -7.67
N ASP A 130 -13.12 1.64 -6.92
CA ASP A 130 -12.23 2.68 -7.43
C ASP A 130 -10.81 2.39 -6.93
N VAL A 131 -9.89 2.16 -7.85
CA VAL A 131 -8.49 1.82 -7.56
C VAL A 131 -7.78 2.92 -6.79
N SER A 132 -8.03 4.19 -7.15
CA SER A 132 -7.40 5.34 -6.50
C SER A 132 -7.90 5.50 -5.07
N GLU A 133 -9.20 5.32 -4.86
CA GLU A 133 -9.80 5.35 -3.53
C GLU A 133 -9.29 4.20 -2.65
N ALA A 134 -9.24 2.98 -3.19
CA ALA A 134 -8.71 1.82 -2.49
C ALA A 134 -7.23 2.00 -2.10
N CYS A 135 -6.42 2.55 -3.01
CA CYS A 135 -5.01 2.85 -2.73
C CYS A 135 -4.84 3.85 -1.59
N LYS A 136 -5.62 4.92 -1.58
CA LYS A 136 -5.60 5.94 -0.53
C LYS A 136 -6.15 5.41 0.80
N ALA A 137 -7.27 4.69 0.77
CA ALA A 137 -7.84 4.07 1.97
C ALA A 137 -6.81 3.17 2.65
N TYR A 138 -6.15 2.27 1.89
CA TYR A 138 -5.12 1.40 2.43
C TYR A 138 -3.94 2.20 3.01
N LEU A 139 -3.47 3.23 2.30
CA LEU A 139 -2.39 4.10 2.78
C LEU A 139 -2.74 4.77 4.11
N TYR A 140 -3.93 5.35 4.24
CA TYR A 140 -4.27 6.15 5.41
C TYR A 140 -4.78 5.31 6.59
N GLU A 141 -5.49 4.22 6.33
CA GLU A 141 -6.08 3.38 7.38
C GLU A 141 -5.12 2.29 7.87
N ARG A 142 -4.26 1.74 6.99
CA ARG A 142 -3.32 0.67 7.35
C ARG A 142 -1.87 1.14 7.43
N GLU A 143 -1.29 1.69 6.35
CA GLU A 143 0.13 2.01 6.27
C GLU A 143 0.51 3.19 7.18
N ARG A 144 -0.25 4.25 7.13
CA ARG A 144 -0.01 5.48 7.91
C ARG A 144 1.41 6.00 7.74
N ALA A 145 1.95 5.88 6.52
CA ALA A 145 3.32 6.21 6.18
C ALA A 145 3.64 7.68 6.50
N GLY A 146 4.78 7.94 7.15
CA GLY A 146 5.25 9.28 7.48
C GLY A 146 5.51 10.14 6.24
N THR A 147 6.06 9.53 5.17
CA THR A 147 6.14 10.12 3.83
C THR A 147 5.21 9.33 2.92
N ALA A 148 4.11 9.93 2.53
CA ALA A 148 3.03 9.21 1.85
C ALA A 148 3.43 8.66 0.48
N ALA A 149 4.34 9.33 -0.28
CA ALA A 149 4.68 9.00 -1.66
C ALA A 149 3.43 8.67 -2.52
N LEU A 150 2.33 9.40 -2.29
CA LEU A 150 1.00 9.09 -2.81
C LEU A 150 0.98 8.94 -4.32
N SER A 151 1.69 9.84 -5.03
CA SER A 151 1.77 9.83 -6.50
C SER A 151 2.30 8.48 -7.02
N ASN A 152 3.38 7.95 -6.41
CA ASN A 152 3.96 6.68 -6.82
C ASN A 152 2.99 5.54 -6.56
N ARG A 153 2.36 5.49 -5.36
CA ARG A 153 1.42 4.44 -4.97
C ARG A 153 0.22 4.39 -5.92
N LEU A 154 -0.33 5.56 -6.30
CA LEU A 154 -1.43 5.65 -7.26
C LEU A 154 -1.02 5.15 -8.65
N THR A 155 0.17 5.52 -9.13
CA THR A 155 0.69 5.03 -10.40
C THR A 155 0.88 3.50 -10.37
N TYR A 156 1.46 2.97 -9.30
CA TYR A 156 1.63 1.52 -9.14
C TYR A 156 0.28 0.80 -9.06
N ALA A 157 -0.66 1.32 -8.29
CA ALA A 157 -2.00 0.73 -8.18
C ALA A 157 -2.71 0.66 -9.53
N SER A 158 -2.61 1.73 -10.33
CA SER A 158 -3.13 1.78 -11.69
C SER A 158 -2.50 0.71 -12.59
N ASN A 159 -1.16 0.61 -12.57
CA ASN A 159 -0.43 -0.39 -13.35
C ASN A 159 -0.79 -1.83 -12.94
N TRP A 160 -1.00 -2.09 -11.64
CA TRP A 160 -1.42 -3.40 -11.17
C TRP A 160 -2.86 -3.71 -11.57
N TYR A 161 -3.74 -2.74 -11.58
CA TYR A 161 -5.10 -2.93 -12.09
C TYR A 161 -5.06 -3.32 -13.58
N GLU A 162 -4.28 -2.61 -14.40
CA GLU A 162 -4.07 -2.96 -15.82
C GLU A 162 -3.55 -4.40 -15.97
N TYR A 163 -2.51 -4.75 -15.23
CA TYR A 163 -1.92 -6.08 -15.27
C TYR A 163 -2.94 -7.18 -14.94
N LEU A 164 -3.69 -7.00 -13.86
CA LEU A 164 -4.62 -8.01 -13.37
C LEU A 164 -5.88 -8.15 -14.25
N THR A 165 -6.32 -7.08 -14.91
CA THR A 165 -7.51 -7.07 -15.74
C THR A 165 -7.24 -7.22 -17.24
N GLY A 166 -6.01 -6.92 -17.66
CA GLY A 166 -5.68 -6.74 -19.08
C GLY A 166 -6.35 -5.50 -19.72
N VAL A 167 -6.88 -4.59 -18.89
CA VAL A 167 -7.58 -3.37 -19.33
C VAL A 167 -6.84 -2.15 -18.79
N THR A 168 -6.59 -1.16 -19.65
CA THR A 168 -6.02 0.12 -19.23
C THR A 168 -7.01 0.90 -18.34
N PRO A 169 -6.70 1.28 -17.10
CA PRO A 169 -7.56 2.10 -16.28
C PRO A 169 -7.84 3.46 -16.93
N PRO A 170 -8.96 4.10 -16.64
CA PRO A 170 -9.19 5.48 -17.07
C PRO A 170 -8.07 6.37 -16.49
N THR A 171 -7.45 7.17 -17.36
CA THR A 171 -6.38 8.09 -16.97
C THR A 171 -6.85 8.98 -15.80
N PRO A 172 -6.11 9.06 -14.69
CA PRO A 172 -6.46 9.96 -13.61
C PRO A 172 -6.64 11.39 -14.14
N PRO A 173 -7.61 12.16 -13.66
CA PRO A 173 -7.78 13.54 -14.11
C PRO A 173 -6.48 14.29 -13.88
N THR A 174 -5.97 14.93 -14.94
CA THR A 174 -4.77 15.74 -14.86
C THR A 174 -4.91 16.78 -13.73
N PRO A 175 -3.96 16.86 -12.79
CA PRO A 175 -4.01 17.89 -11.75
C PRO A 175 -4.19 19.25 -12.40
N PRO A 176 -5.07 20.12 -11.86
CA PRO A 176 -5.28 21.44 -12.42
C PRO A 176 -3.92 22.15 -12.51
N THR A 177 -3.57 22.61 -13.69
CA THR A 177 -2.35 23.39 -13.93
C THR A 177 -2.32 24.53 -12.92
N PRO A 178 -1.25 24.70 -12.13
CA PRO A 178 -1.17 25.77 -11.16
C PRO A 178 -1.32 27.10 -11.88
N THR A 179 -2.45 27.75 -11.69
CA THR A 179 -2.67 29.11 -12.19
C THR A 179 -1.66 30.01 -11.51
N LYS A 180 -0.73 30.57 -12.29
CA LYS A 180 0.20 31.60 -11.80
C LYS A 180 -0.66 32.68 -11.11
N ARG A 181 -0.59 32.76 -9.77
CA ARG A 181 -1.14 33.91 -9.06
C ARG A 181 -0.50 35.13 -9.68
N LYS A 182 -1.31 36.03 -10.27
CA LYS A 182 -0.85 37.35 -10.66
C LYS A 182 -0.21 37.96 -9.42
N GLY A 183 1.11 38.21 -9.47
CA GLY A 183 1.81 38.86 -8.37
C GLY A 183 1.10 40.17 -8.04
N MET A 184 0.85 40.42 -6.78
CA MET A 184 0.41 41.76 -6.35
C MET A 184 1.49 42.78 -6.79
N PRO A 185 1.05 43.92 -7.32
CA PRO A 185 2.00 44.96 -7.72
C PRO A 185 2.85 45.42 -6.52
N ILE A 186 4.14 45.54 -6.70
CA ILE A 186 5.13 45.87 -5.68
C ILE A 186 4.84 47.18 -4.92
N TRP A 187 4.06 48.08 -5.49
CA TRP A 187 3.68 49.37 -4.87
C TRP A 187 2.74 49.23 -3.65
N MET A 188 2.14 48.06 -3.41
CA MET A 188 1.30 47.79 -2.21
C MET A 188 2.12 47.41 -0.95
N MET A 189 3.44 47.23 -1.04
CA MET A 189 4.28 46.80 0.09
C MET A 189 4.95 47.92 0.87
N CYS A 190 4.78 49.19 0.46
CA CYS A 190 5.38 50.32 1.17
C CYS A 190 4.30 51.25 1.71
N ARG A 191 3.75 50.95 2.89
CA ARG A 191 3.19 51.96 3.80
C ARG A 191 4.16 52.14 4.95
N PRO A 192 4.76 53.34 5.13
CA PRO A 192 5.48 53.67 6.34
C PRO A 192 4.47 53.80 7.47
N LEU A 193 4.77 53.17 8.61
CA LEU A 193 4.10 53.44 9.88
C LEU A 193 4.61 54.78 10.39
N PHE A 194 3.68 55.76 10.46
CA PHE A 194 3.82 56.90 11.33
C PHE A 194 2.87 56.70 12.49
#